data_efde699cafba0e6749acc34470524f1a
#
_entry.id   efde699cafba0e6749acc34470524f1a
#
_cell.length_a   1.000
_cell.length_b   1.000
_cell.length_c   1.000
_cell.angle_alpha   90.00
_cell.angle_beta   90.00
_cell.angle_gamma   90.00
#
_symmetry.space_group_name_H-M   'P 1'
#
loop_
_entity.id
_entity.type
_entity.pdbx_description
1 polymer ?
#
loop_
_entity_poly.entity_id
_entity_poly.type
_entity_poly.pdbx_seq_one_letter_code
_entity_poly.pdbx_strand_id
1 'polypeptide(L)'
;GRVAIVTGAAQGIGRAIAETLAEAGADIVVADLDPTRSKETVAAVEKAGRKALNLKVNVADANDTKAMAEQILKDWGKIDILVNNAGITRDGLLLRMKEEDWNLVLQVNLNGTFHCTKAVLQPMTKQRYGRIVNIASIVGAMGNVGQANYAASKAAVIGFTKTVAREYASRNVTVNAVAPGFIDTAMTQGLSADVKEALQKQIPLARLGTPADIANAVR
;
A
#
# COMPACT_ATOMS: atom_id res chain seq x y z
N GLY A 1 5.03 15.46 15.47
CA GLY A 1 5.02 14.57 14.33
C GLY A 1 3.69 13.85 14.16
N ARG A 2 3.43 13.38 12.97
CA ARG A 2 2.33 12.46 12.64
C ARG A 2 2.84 11.03 12.76
N VAL A 3 1.94 10.09 13.03
CA VAL A 3 2.24 8.66 13.03
C VAL A 3 1.65 8.05 11.76
N ALA A 4 2.50 7.47 10.92
CA ALA A 4 2.11 6.88 9.65
C ALA A 4 2.42 5.37 9.63
N ILE A 5 1.43 4.57 9.27
CA ILE A 5 1.58 3.14 8.99
C ILE A 5 1.74 2.97 7.48
N VAL A 6 2.78 2.27 7.05
CA VAL A 6 2.95 1.86 5.65
C VAL A 6 3.05 0.34 5.59
N THR A 7 2.10 -0.30 4.90
CA THR A 7 2.10 -1.75 4.74
C THR A 7 2.89 -2.16 3.50
N GLY A 8 3.59 -3.32 3.55
CA GLY A 8 4.49 -3.75 2.48
C GLY A 8 5.68 -2.79 2.30
N ALA A 9 6.19 -2.24 3.41
CA ALA A 9 7.17 -1.17 3.41
C ALA A 9 8.63 -1.65 3.38
N ALA A 10 8.89 -2.94 3.22
CA ALA A 10 10.25 -3.47 3.18
C ALA A 10 11.03 -3.05 1.91
N GLN A 11 10.34 -2.77 0.81
CA GLN A 11 10.97 -2.49 -0.48
C GLN A 11 10.08 -1.67 -1.43
N GLY A 12 10.62 -1.27 -2.57
CA GLY A 12 9.89 -0.70 -3.71
C GLY A 12 9.08 0.54 -3.35
N ILE A 13 7.81 0.57 -3.77
CA ILE A 13 6.91 1.72 -3.56
C ILE A 13 6.68 1.96 -2.06
N GLY A 14 6.44 0.90 -1.27
CA GLY A 14 6.19 1.03 0.17
C GLY A 14 7.36 1.64 0.93
N ARG A 15 8.60 1.21 0.60
CA ARG A 15 9.81 1.81 1.15
C ARG A 15 9.92 3.29 0.79
N ALA A 16 9.78 3.64 -0.49
CA ALA A 16 9.86 5.04 -0.94
C ALA A 16 8.81 5.93 -0.25
N ILE A 17 7.59 5.41 -0.05
CA ILE A 17 6.53 6.11 0.69
C ILE A 17 6.95 6.33 2.15
N ALA A 18 7.47 5.30 2.83
CA ALA A 18 7.92 5.39 4.22
C ALA A 18 9.03 6.45 4.38
N GLU A 19 10.03 6.43 3.50
CA GLU A 19 11.13 7.41 3.48
C GLU A 19 10.62 8.84 3.23
N THR A 20 9.77 9.04 2.22
CA THR A 20 9.21 10.37 1.88
C THR A 20 8.33 10.94 3.00
N LEU A 21 7.53 10.11 3.67
CA LEU A 21 6.73 10.55 4.82
C LEU A 21 7.60 10.86 6.04
N ALA A 22 8.69 10.12 6.25
CA ALA A 22 9.66 10.43 7.30
C ALA A 22 10.35 11.78 7.07
N GLU A 23 10.80 12.06 5.84
CA GLU A 23 11.35 13.36 5.43
C GLU A 23 10.34 14.50 5.62
N ALA A 24 9.05 14.21 5.43
CA ALA A 24 7.96 15.16 5.71
C ALA A 24 7.62 15.30 7.22
N GLY A 25 8.34 14.61 8.11
CA GLY A 25 8.23 14.76 9.57
C GLY A 25 7.31 13.75 10.26
N ALA A 26 6.92 12.66 9.61
CA ALA A 26 6.16 11.59 10.24
C ALA A 26 7.06 10.56 10.94
N ASP A 27 6.59 10.01 12.05
CA ASP A 27 7.13 8.78 12.64
C ASP A 27 6.49 7.59 11.91
N ILE A 28 7.25 6.56 11.57
CA ILE A 28 6.84 5.53 10.62
C ILE A 28 6.72 4.17 11.30
N VAL A 29 5.58 3.54 11.11
CA VAL A 29 5.40 2.11 11.34
C VAL A 29 5.64 1.38 10.02
N VAL A 30 6.74 0.64 9.97
CA VAL A 30 7.13 -0.20 8.83
C VAL A 30 6.49 -1.56 9.04
N ALA A 31 5.35 -1.82 8.38
CA ALA A 31 4.60 -3.05 8.52
C ALA A 31 4.84 -3.96 7.31
N ASP A 32 5.44 -5.13 7.53
CA ASP A 32 5.71 -6.09 6.46
C ASP A 32 5.57 -7.53 6.96
N LEU A 33 5.34 -8.46 6.05
CA LEU A 33 5.30 -9.89 6.39
C LEU A 33 6.66 -10.41 6.87
N ASP A 34 7.74 -9.86 6.32
CA ASP A 34 9.12 -10.19 6.70
C ASP A 34 9.87 -8.94 7.21
N PRO A 35 9.89 -8.70 8.51
CA PRO A 35 10.56 -7.54 9.09
C PRO A 35 12.09 -7.57 8.92
N THR A 36 12.69 -8.70 8.57
CA THR A 36 14.15 -8.77 8.31
C THR A 36 14.54 -7.99 7.06
N ARG A 37 13.63 -7.91 6.09
CA ARG A 37 13.79 -7.16 4.84
C ARG A 37 13.55 -5.66 4.99
N SER A 38 12.98 -5.25 6.11
CA SER A 38 12.63 -3.85 6.38
C SER A 38 13.76 -3.04 7.03
N LYS A 39 14.90 -3.66 7.33
CA LYS A 39 16.03 -3.02 8.04
C LYS A 39 16.53 -1.74 7.37
N GLU A 40 16.61 -1.75 6.04
CA GLU A 40 17.05 -0.59 5.28
C GLU A 40 16.04 0.56 5.33
N THR A 41 14.74 0.25 5.29
CA THR A 41 13.67 1.24 5.45
C THR A 41 13.70 1.86 6.84
N VAL A 42 13.86 1.04 7.87
CA VAL A 42 14.00 1.51 9.27
C VAL A 42 15.18 2.46 9.39
N ALA A 43 16.37 2.05 8.91
CA ALA A 43 17.58 2.88 8.96
C ALA A 43 17.41 4.21 8.20
N ALA A 44 16.71 4.22 7.07
CA ALA A 44 16.43 5.43 6.31
C ALA A 44 15.50 6.40 7.07
N VAL A 45 14.46 5.87 7.73
CA VAL A 45 13.55 6.64 8.58
C VAL A 45 14.31 7.27 9.77
N GLU A 46 15.14 6.49 10.44
CA GLU A 46 15.95 6.96 11.57
C GLU A 46 16.98 8.01 11.12
N LYS A 47 17.60 7.83 9.96
CA LYS A 47 18.50 8.81 9.34
C LYS A 47 17.80 10.15 9.06
N ALA A 48 16.51 10.12 8.73
CA ALA A 48 15.69 11.32 8.59
C ALA A 48 15.30 11.97 9.94
N GLY A 49 15.83 11.47 11.05
CA GLY A 49 15.56 11.97 12.41
C GLY A 49 14.18 11.61 12.94
N ARG A 50 13.54 10.56 12.39
CA ARG A 50 12.20 10.12 12.78
C ARG A 50 12.25 8.76 13.50
N LYS A 51 11.19 8.47 14.27
CA LYS A 51 11.06 7.17 14.93
C LYS A 51 10.57 6.14 13.91
N ALA A 52 11.13 4.93 13.97
CA ALA A 52 10.67 3.79 13.20
C ALA A 52 10.22 2.66 14.14
N LEU A 53 9.07 2.06 13.86
CA LEU A 53 8.59 0.84 14.51
C LEU A 53 8.46 -0.25 13.43
N ASN A 54 9.28 -1.30 13.53
CA ASN A 54 9.28 -2.38 12.56
C ASN A 54 8.42 -3.53 13.08
N LEU A 55 7.31 -3.81 12.39
CA LEU A 55 6.36 -4.84 12.80
C LEU A 55 6.20 -5.93 11.74
N LYS A 56 6.20 -7.19 12.19
CA LYS A 56 5.75 -8.31 11.37
C LYS A 56 4.23 -8.30 11.32
N VAL A 57 3.65 -8.14 10.13
CA VAL A 57 2.21 -8.07 9.94
C VAL A 57 1.81 -8.82 8.67
N ASN A 58 0.95 -9.81 8.82
CA ASN A 58 0.22 -10.40 7.71
C ASN A 58 -1.10 -9.61 7.51
N VAL A 59 -1.16 -8.74 6.52
CA VAL A 59 -2.38 -7.94 6.26
C VAL A 59 -3.60 -8.80 5.92
N ALA A 60 -3.39 -10.03 5.44
CA ALA A 60 -4.47 -10.98 5.15
C ALA A 60 -5.14 -11.53 6.44
N ASP A 61 -4.49 -11.38 7.60
CA ASP A 61 -5.02 -11.79 8.90
C ASP A 61 -5.59 -10.57 9.66
N ALA A 62 -6.88 -10.62 9.97
CA ALA A 62 -7.55 -9.56 10.71
C ALA A 62 -7.02 -9.40 12.15
N ASN A 63 -6.54 -10.49 12.77
CA ASN A 63 -5.98 -10.44 14.13
C ASN A 63 -4.62 -9.73 14.13
N ASP A 64 -3.76 -10.01 13.13
CA ASP A 64 -2.47 -9.34 12.99
C ASP A 64 -2.65 -7.83 12.80
N THR A 65 -3.58 -7.42 11.94
CA THR A 65 -3.84 -5.99 11.68
C THR A 65 -4.44 -5.28 12.90
N LYS A 66 -5.28 -5.96 13.66
CA LYS A 66 -5.81 -5.45 14.93
C LYS A 66 -4.69 -5.31 15.97
N ALA A 67 -3.89 -6.33 16.16
CA ALA A 67 -2.75 -6.31 17.08
C ALA A 67 -1.74 -5.21 16.74
N MET A 68 -1.46 -5.00 15.44
CA MET A 68 -0.65 -3.88 14.96
C MET A 68 -1.21 -2.53 15.45
N ALA A 69 -2.49 -2.27 15.24
CA ALA A 69 -3.10 -1.00 15.64
C ALA A 69 -3.08 -0.82 17.17
N GLU A 70 -3.37 -1.86 17.94
CA GLU A 70 -3.32 -1.85 19.40
C GLU A 70 -1.91 -1.56 19.92
N GLN A 71 -0.89 -2.19 19.33
CA GLN A 71 0.51 -1.97 19.68
C GLN A 71 0.92 -0.50 19.43
N ILE A 72 0.58 0.05 18.27
CA ILE A 72 0.90 1.45 17.92
C ILE A 72 0.22 2.42 18.90
N LEU A 73 -1.05 2.20 19.20
CA LEU A 73 -1.79 3.04 20.15
C LEU A 73 -1.20 2.97 21.56
N LYS A 74 -0.75 1.80 21.99
CA LYS A 74 -0.06 1.62 23.28
C LYS A 74 1.27 2.36 23.32
N ASP A 75 2.09 2.27 22.27
CA ASP A 75 3.45 2.78 22.26
C ASP A 75 3.53 4.26 21.90
N TRP A 76 2.69 4.72 20.96
CA TRP A 76 2.75 6.07 20.38
C TRP A 76 1.46 6.90 20.58
N GLY A 77 0.40 6.32 21.12
CA GLY A 77 -0.83 6.99 21.55
C GLY A 77 -1.78 7.41 20.43
N LYS A 78 -1.39 7.32 19.17
CA LYS A 78 -2.19 7.76 18.03
C LYS A 78 -1.82 7.08 16.71
N ILE A 79 -2.74 7.16 15.73
CA ILE A 79 -2.51 6.76 14.34
C ILE A 79 -3.08 7.87 13.46
N ASP A 80 -2.25 8.58 12.72
CA ASP A 80 -2.67 9.72 11.89
C ASP A 80 -2.84 9.33 10.41
N ILE A 81 -1.97 8.45 9.89
CA ILE A 81 -1.90 8.11 8.47
C ILE A 81 -1.83 6.59 8.32
N LEU A 82 -2.57 6.05 7.36
CA LEU A 82 -2.45 4.67 6.91
C LEU A 82 -2.21 4.65 5.39
N VAL A 83 -1.15 3.99 4.95
CA VAL A 83 -0.93 3.69 3.55
C VAL A 83 -1.04 2.18 3.34
N ASN A 84 -2.13 1.76 2.70
CA ASN A 84 -2.36 0.39 2.27
C ASN A 84 -1.62 0.15 0.96
N ASN A 85 -0.36 -0.29 1.06
CA ASN A 85 0.49 -0.56 -0.09
C ASN A 85 0.77 -2.06 -0.28
N ALA A 86 0.69 -2.88 0.77
CA ALA A 86 0.92 -4.31 0.67
C ALA A 86 0.06 -4.94 -0.44
N GLY A 87 0.68 -5.72 -1.30
CA GLY A 87 0.00 -6.38 -2.41
C GLY A 87 0.91 -7.35 -3.15
N ILE A 88 0.27 -8.30 -3.81
CA ILE A 88 0.93 -9.34 -4.60
C ILE A 88 0.24 -9.50 -5.94
N THR A 89 0.94 -10.14 -6.88
CA THR A 89 0.39 -10.67 -8.14
C THR A 89 0.56 -12.18 -8.19
N ARG A 90 -0.34 -12.85 -8.90
CA ARG A 90 -0.25 -14.25 -9.32
C ARG A 90 -0.83 -14.32 -10.72
N ASP A 91 0.03 -14.09 -11.71
CA ASP A 91 -0.37 -13.89 -13.08
C ASP A 91 -0.62 -15.24 -13.77
N GLY A 92 -1.66 -15.31 -14.60
CA GLY A 92 -2.03 -16.48 -15.38
C GLY A 92 -3.29 -16.19 -16.20
N LEU A 93 -3.39 -16.78 -17.41
CA LEU A 93 -4.61 -16.68 -18.20
C LEU A 93 -5.79 -17.27 -17.42
N LEU A 94 -6.96 -16.65 -17.49
CA LEU A 94 -8.13 -17.00 -16.70
C LEU A 94 -8.47 -18.51 -16.75
N LEU A 95 -8.41 -19.11 -17.94
CA LEU A 95 -8.68 -20.54 -18.11
C LEU A 95 -7.70 -21.45 -17.34
N ARG A 96 -6.50 -20.98 -17.03
CA ARG A 96 -5.45 -21.73 -16.33
C ARG A 96 -5.19 -21.21 -14.92
N MET A 97 -5.86 -20.13 -14.52
CA MET A 97 -5.71 -19.54 -13.19
C MET A 97 -6.26 -20.49 -12.13
N LYS A 98 -5.43 -20.81 -11.14
CA LYS A 98 -5.85 -21.63 -10.01
C LYS A 98 -6.70 -20.81 -9.05
N GLU A 99 -7.68 -21.45 -8.42
CA GLU A 99 -8.54 -20.81 -7.44
C GLU A 99 -7.75 -20.33 -6.21
N GLU A 100 -6.68 -21.04 -5.84
CA GLU A 100 -5.78 -20.65 -4.75
C GLU A 100 -5.08 -19.33 -5.07
N ASP A 101 -4.61 -19.14 -6.31
CA ASP A 101 -3.96 -17.90 -6.75
C ASP A 101 -4.94 -16.73 -6.80
N TRP A 102 -6.18 -16.99 -7.26
CA TRP A 102 -7.26 -16.02 -7.23
C TRP A 102 -7.55 -15.57 -5.79
N ASN A 103 -7.81 -16.51 -4.89
CA ASN A 103 -8.17 -16.25 -3.51
C ASN A 103 -7.03 -15.57 -2.75
N LEU A 104 -5.77 -15.98 -2.96
CA LEU A 104 -4.62 -15.38 -2.32
C LEU A 104 -4.44 -13.89 -2.70
N VAL A 105 -4.61 -13.55 -3.99
CA VAL A 105 -4.49 -12.16 -4.44
C VAL A 105 -5.61 -11.30 -3.84
N LEU A 106 -6.85 -11.77 -3.82
CA LEU A 106 -7.96 -11.05 -3.19
C LEU A 106 -7.74 -10.89 -1.69
N GLN A 107 -7.28 -11.94 -1.03
CA GLN A 107 -7.05 -11.94 0.42
C GLN A 107 -5.98 -10.92 0.83
N VAL A 108 -4.87 -10.86 0.11
CA VAL A 108 -3.83 -9.88 0.43
C VAL A 108 -4.22 -8.47 -0.01
N ASN A 109 -4.62 -8.29 -1.28
CA ASN A 109 -4.77 -6.95 -1.86
C ASN A 109 -6.05 -6.25 -1.40
N LEU A 110 -7.16 -6.98 -1.31
CA LEU A 110 -8.47 -6.42 -0.98
C LEU A 110 -8.79 -6.58 0.51
N ASN A 111 -8.79 -7.83 1.02
CA ASN A 111 -9.11 -8.06 2.43
C ASN A 111 -8.06 -7.43 3.33
N GLY A 112 -6.77 -7.46 2.95
CA GLY A 112 -5.70 -6.76 3.67
C GLY A 112 -5.94 -5.26 3.79
N THR A 113 -6.33 -4.61 2.69
CA THR A 113 -6.73 -3.18 2.69
C THR A 113 -7.91 -2.92 3.62
N PHE A 114 -8.93 -3.80 3.57
CA PHE A 114 -10.09 -3.73 4.47
C PHE A 114 -9.70 -3.91 5.94
N HIS A 115 -8.91 -4.94 6.28
CA HIS A 115 -8.51 -5.24 7.65
C HIS A 115 -7.70 -4.09 8.26
N CYS A 116 -6.67 -3.60 7.56
CA CYS A 116 -5.86 -2.48 8.03
C CYS A 116 -6.70 -1.21 8.22
N THR A 117 -7.57 -0.89 7.24
CA THR A 117 -8.45 0.26 7.33
C THR A 117 -9.38 0.15 8.53
N LYS A 118 -10.05 -0.99 8.71
CA LYS A 118 -10.95 -1.25 9.84
C LYS A 118 -10.25 -1.11 11.19
N ALA A 119 -9.00 -1.58 11.30
CA ALA A 119 -8.22 -1.50 12.53
C ALA A 119 -7.91 -0.07 12.98
N VAL A 120 -7.73 0.87 12.03
CA VAL A 120 -7.38 2.27 12.34
C VAL A 120 -8.57 3.24 12.36
N LEU A 121 -9.71 2.86 11.80
CA LEU A 121 -10.86 3.78 11.68
C LEU A 121 -11.40 4.24 13.03
N GLN A 122 -11.49 3.37 14.04
CA GLN A 122 -12.01 3.75 15.36
C GLN A 122 -11.12 4.82 16.03
N PRO A 123 -9.79 4.64 16.17
CA PRO A 123 -8.94 5.69 16.73
C PRO A 123 -8.96 6.97 15.87
N MET A 124 -8.91 6.90 14.56
CA MET A 124 -8.97 8.06 13.67
C MET A 124 -10.29 8.83 13.83
N THR A 125 -11.40 8.12 13.96
CA THR A 125 -12.73 8.71 14.20
C THR A 125 -12.82 9.41 15.55
N LYS A 126 -12.27 8.82 16.61
CA LYS A 126 -12.23 9.40 17.97
C LYS A 126 -11.38 10.67 18.01
N GLN A 127 -10.20 10.66 17.38
CA GLN A 127 -9.31 11.82 17.31
C GLN A 127 -9.78 12.89 16.31
N ARG A 128 -10.83 12.61 15.51
CA ARG A 128 -11.35 13.48 14.42
C ARG A 128 -10.27 13.88 13.43
N TYR A 129 -9.39 12.97 13.13
CA TYR A 129 -8.32 13.12 12.14
C TYR A 129 -7.87 11.75 11.64
N GLY A 130 -7.75 11.60 10.33
CA GLY A 130 -7.17 10.43 9.68
C GLY A 130 -6.89 10.71 8.20
N ARG A 131 -5.85 10.12 7.68
CA ARG A 131 -5.49 10.15 6.24
C ARG A 131 -5.19 8.73 5.80
N ILE A 132 -6.05 8.20 4.95
CA ILE A 132 -5.89 6.84 4.41
C ILE A 132 -5.61 6.95 2.93
N VAL A 133 -4.53 6.31 2.49
CA VAL A 133 -4.19 6.20 1.07
C VAL A 133 -4.07 4.74 0.69
N ASN A 134 -4.86 4.33 -0.29
CA ASN A 134 -4.87 2.98 -0.82
C ASN A 134 -4.09 2.93 -2.14
N ILE A 135 -3.10 2.07 -2.26
CA ILE A 135 -2.37 1.86 -3.52
C ILE A 135 -3.16 0.88 -4.39
N ALA A 136 -3.89 1.45 -5.32
CA ALA A 136 -4.62 0.74 -6.36
C ALA A 136 -3.68 0.35 -7.53
N SER A 137 -4.13 0.39 -8.74
CA SER A 137 -3.34 0.23 -9.97
C SER A 137 -4.15 0.70 -11.18
N ILE A 138 -3.47 1.16 -12.21
CA ILE A 138 -4.10 1.40 -13.53
C ILE A 138 -4.75 0.12 -14.08
N VAL A 139 -4.19 -1.05 -13.75
CA VAL A 139 -4.73 -2.37 -14.13
C VAL A 139 -6.14 -2.58 -13.55
N GLY A 140 -6.45 -2.01 -12.39
CA GLY A 140 -7.80 -2.03 -11.83
C GLY A 140 -8.83 -1.21 -12.62
N ALA A 141 -8.39 -0.25 -13.43
CA ALA A 141 -9.26 0.56 -14.29
C ALA A 141 -9.34 0.01 -15.71
N MET A 142 -8.23 -0.48 -16.28
CA MET A 142 -8.13 -0.87 -17.68
C MET A 142 -8.16 -2.39 -17.91
N GLY A 143 -7.85 -3.18 -16.89
CA GLY A 143 -7.55 -4.60 -17.03
C GLY A 143 -6.14 -4.83 -17.58
N ASN A 144 -5.67 -6.07 -17.50
CA ASN A 144 -4.45 -6.53 -18.16
C ASN A 144 -4.54 -8.04 -18.41
N VAL A 145 -4.02 -8.50 -19.52
CA VAL A 145 -4.00 -9.93 -19.88
C VAL A 145 -3.25 -10.72 -18.82
N GLY A 146 -3.83 -11.83 -18.36
CA GLY A 146 -3.24 -12.69 -17.34
C GLY A 146 -3.36 -12.18 -15.89
N GLN A 147 -4.04 -11.06 -15.65
CA GLN A 147 -4.16 -10.45 -14.32
C GLN A 147 -5.61 -10.28 -13.84
N ALA A 148 -6.49 -11.24 -14.15
CA ALA A 148 -7.90 -11.15 -13.78
C ALA A 148 -8.11 -10.97 -12.27
N ASN A 149 -7.40 -11.73 -11.42
CA ASN A 149 -7.42 -11.63 -9.97
C ASN A 149 -6.88 -10.27 -9.47
N TYR A 150 -5.75 -9.83 -9.99
CA TYR A 150 -5.13 -8.56 -9.63
C TYR A 150 -6.00 -7.37 -10.05
N ALA A 151 -6.48 -7.36 -11.30
CA ALA A 151 -7.38 -6.33 -11.82
C ALA A 151 -8.65 -6.22 -10.96
N ALA A 152 -9.29 -7.34 -10.66
CA ALA A 152 -10.48 -7.38 -9.80
C ALA A 152 -10.18 -6.82 -8.41
N SER A 153 -9.07 -7.23 -7.78
CA SER A 153 -8.67 -6.74 -6.46
C SER A 153 -8.44 -5.21 -6.44
N LYS A 154 -7.74 -4.69 -7.45
CA LYS A 154 -7.42 -3.25 -7.52
C LYS A 154 -8.62 -2.38 -7.92
N ALA A 155 -9.52 -2.89 -8.76
CA ALA A 155 -10.81 -2.25 -9.03
C ALA A 155 -11.69 -2.17 -7.76
N ALA A 156 -11.76 -3.26 -6.99
CA ALA A 156 -12.48 -3.29 -5.74
C ALA A 156 -11.93 -2.30 -4.70
N VAL A 157 -10.60 -2.13 -4.61
CA VAL A 157 -9.96 -1.12 -3.75
C VAL A 157 -10.40 0.29 -4.12
N ILE A 158 -10.59 0.61 -5.40
CA ILE A 158 -11.10 1.92 -5.85
C ILE A 158 -12.54 2.15 -5.35
N GLY A 159 -13.41 1.16 -5.50
CA GLY A 159 -14.80 1.21 -5.00
C GLY A 159 -14.85 1.34 -3.48
N PHE A 160 -14.07 0.52 -2.76
CA PHE A 160 -13.93 0.58 -1.31
C PHE A 160 -13.48 1.96 -0.84
N THR A 161 -12.47 2.54 -1.47
CA THR A 161 -11.96 3.89 -1.16
C THR A 161 -13.08 4.94 -1.20
N LYS A 162 -13.87 4.95 -2.27
CA LYS A 162 -14.96 5.91 -2.46
C LYS A 162 -16.03 5.79 -1.38
N THR A 163 -16.35 4.56 -0.97
CA THR A 163 -17.37 4.30 0.06
C THR A 163 -16.87 4.76 1.43
N VAL A 164 -15.68 4.32 1.85
CA VAL A 164 -15.12 4.69 3.17
C VAL A 164 -14.89 6.20 3.28
N ALA A 165 -14.48 6.87 2.18
CA ALA A 165 -14.34 8.32 2.16
C ALA A 165 -15.66 9.03 2.50
N ARG A 166 -16.79 8.56 1.95
CA ARG A 166 -18.12 9.13 2.22
C ARG A 166 -18.59 8.86 3.65
N GLU A 167 -18.36 7.65 4.17
CA GLU A 167 -18.79 7.26 5.52
C GLU A 167 -18.09 8.07 6.62
N TYR A 168 -16.83 8.41 6.43
CA TYR A 168 -16.00 9.01 7.49
C TYR A 168 -15.61 10.47 7.26
N ALA A 169 -16.10 11.12 6.19
CA ALA A 169 -15.85 12.53 5.89
C ALA A 169 -16.24 13.46 7.06
N SER A 170 -17.40 13.23 7.70
CA SER A 170 -17.88 14.03 8.84
C SER A 170 -16.99 13.92 10.09
N ARG A 171 -16.09 12.95 10.11
CA ARG A 171 -15.10 12.72 11.18
C ARG A 171 -13.71 13.26 10.83
N ASN A 172 -13.59 14.03 9.74
CA ASN A 172 -12.31 14.56 9.24
C ASN A 172 -11.30 13.43 8.91
N VAL A 173 -11.80 12.28 8.46
CA VAL A 173 -10.99 11.19 7.91
C VAL A 173 -11.13 11.23 6.40
N THR A 174 -10.03 11.43 5.68
CA THR A 174 -10.02 11.37 4.23
C THR A 174 -9.47 10.03 3.77
N VAL A 175 -10.05 9.49 2.69
CA VAL A 175 -9.62 8.21 2.11
C VAL A 175 -9.47 8.41 0.61
N ASN A 176 -8.26 8.20 0.10
CA ASN A 176 -7.91 8.39 -1.29
C ASN A 176 -7.25 7.14 -1.87
N ALA A 177 -7.24 7.02 -3.19
CA ALA A 177 -6.51 5.98 -3.89
C ALA A 177 -5.52 6.61 -4.87
N VAL A 178 -4.30 6.07 -4.89
CA VAL A 178 -3.32 6.30 -5.94
C VAL A 178 -3.31 5.06 -6.82
N ALA A 179 -3.43 5.24 -8.14
CA ALA A 179 -3.44 4.15 -9.11
C ALA A 179 -2.16 4.21 -9.98
N PRO A 180 -1.04 3.61 -9.52
CA PRO A 180 0.19 3.61 -10.29
C PRO A 180 0.01 2.96 -11.65
N GLY A 181 0.70 3.49 -12.67
CA GLY A 181 0.97 2.80 -13.92
C GLY A 181 2.11 1.80 -13.77
N PHE A 182 2.96 1.71 -14.78
CA PHE A 182 4.15 0.85 -14.72
C PHE A 182 5.29 1.58 -14.00
N ILE A 183 5.69 1.02 -12.85
CA ILE A 183 6.74 1.57 -12.00
C ILE A 183 7.95 0.65 -12.02
N ASP A 184 9.14 1.19 -12.18
CA ASP A 184 10.39 0.43 -12.14
C ASP A 184 10.68 -0.03 -10.70
N THR A 185 10.39 -1.30 -10.46
CA THR A 185 10.56 -2.00 -9.18
C THR A 185 11.06 -3.42 -9.44
N ALA A 186 11.42 -4.14 -8.38
CA ALA A 186 11.79 -5.56 -8.50
C ALA A 186 10.69 -6.40 -9.20
N MET A 187 9.43 -6.00 -9.09
CA MET A 187 8.30 -6.67 -9.75
C MET A 187 8.33 -6.52 -11.29
N THR A 188 8.85 -5.41 -11.80
CA THR A 188 8.90 -5.09 -13.23
C THR A 188 10.30 -5.30 -13.85
N GLN A 189 11.32 -5.51 -13.04
CA GLN A 189 12.69 -5.74 -13.52
C GLN A 189 12.83 -7.03 -14.34
N GLY A 190 12.02 -8.06 -14.06
CA GLY A 190 12.00 -9.32 -14.81
C GLY A 190 11.39 -9.24 -16.22
N LEU A 191 10.83 -8.11 -16.64
CA LEU A 191 10.29 -7.93 -17.99
C LEU A 191 11.41 -7.81 -19.01
N SER A 192 11.22 -8.45 -20.19
CA SER A 192 12.18 -8.33 -21.31
C SER A 192 12.26 -6.89 -21.83
N ALA A 193 13.37 -6.55 -22.51
CA ALA A 193 13.58 -5.23 -23.09
C ALA A 193 12.43 -4.84 -24.06
N ASP A 194 11.98 -5.77 -24.89
CA ASP A 194 10.90 -5.54 -25.86
C ASP A 194 9.56 -5.20 -25.16
N VAL A 195 9.26 -5.88 -24.06
CA VAL A 195 8.05 -5.60 -23.27
C VAL A 195 8.16 -4.23 -22.62
N LYS A 196 9.31 -3.88 -22.07
CA LYS A 196 9.55 -2.54 -21.48
C LYS A 196 9.40 -1.44 -22.51
N GLU A 197 9.96 -1.61 -23.70
CA GLU A 197 9.83 -0.66 -24.82
C GLU A 197 8.36 -0.51 -25.27
N ALA A 198 7.64 -1.62 -25.40
CA ALA A 198 6.22 -1.60 -25.75
C ALA A 198 5.37 -0.85 -24.71
N LEU A 199 5.67 -1.03 -23.43
CA LEU A 199 5.01 -0.30 -22.34
C LEU A 199 5.36 1.19 -22.35
N GLN A 200 6.63 1.54 -22.58
CA GLN A 200 7.07 2.94 -22.66
C GLN A 200 6.36 3.71 -23.78
N LYS A 201 6.14 3.07 -24.95
CA LYS A 201 5.38 3.66 -26.06
C LYS A 201 3.92 3.99 -25.72
N GLN A 202 3.34 3.33 -24.72
CA GLN A 202 1.97 3.60 -24.26
C GLN A 202 1.92 4.70 -23.17
N ILE A 203 3.06 5.07 -22.61
CA ILE A 203 3.14 6.08 -21.56
C ILE A 203 3.45 7.44 -22.21
N PRO A 204 2.58 8.47 -22.06
CA PRO A 204 2.79 9.78 -22.70
C PRO A 204 4.14 10.43 -22.37
N LEU A 205 4.69 10.20 -21.15
CA LEU A 205 6.01 10.69 -20.74
C LEU A 205 7.17 9.82 -21.24
N ALA A 206 6.89 8.77 -22.02
CA ALA A 206 7.85 7.83 -22.62
C ALA A 206 8.87 7.25 -21.61
N ARG A 207 8.53 7.18 -20.33
CA ARG A 207 9.33 6.54 -19.28
C ARG A 207 8.47 5.77 -18.30
N LEU A 208 9.02 4.75 -17.70
CA LEU A 208 8.42 4.12 -16.52
C LEU A 208 8.41 5.13 -15.36
N GLY A 209 7.43 5.01 -14.48
CA GLY A 209 7.44 5.72 -13.21
C GLY A 209 8.51 5.14 -12.27
N THR A 210 8.87 5.90 -11.26
CA THR A 210 9.74 5.47 -10.17
C THR A 210 8.94 5.31 -8.89
N PRO A 211 9.43 4.55 -7.89
CA PRO A 211 8.82 4.53 -6.55
C PRO A 211 8.67 5.93 -5.95
N ALA A 212 9.60 6.85 -6.24
CA ALA A 212 9.54 8.24 -5.79
C ALA A 212 8.37 9.02 -6.40
N ASP A 213 8.00 8.77 -7.67
CA ASP A 213 6.84 9.40 -8.30
C ASP A 213 5.55 9.06 -7.49
N ILE A 214 5.42 7.81 -7.03
CA ILE A 214 4.27 7.38 -6.24
C ILE A 214 4.34 7.92 -4.80
N ALA A 215 5.52 7.91 -4.19
CA ALA A 215 5.71 8.44 -2.85
C ALA A 215 5.35 9.93 -2.76
N ASN A 216 5.72 10.71 -3.79
CA ASN A 216 5.36 12.12 -3.89
C ASN A 216 3.84 12.33 -4.08
N ALA A 217 3.15 11.43 -4.79
CA ALA A 217 1.69 11.50 -4.92
C ALA A 217 0.95 11.14 -3.63
N VAL A 218 1.57 10.37 -2.74
CA VAL A 218 1.02 9.99 -1.42
C VAL A 218 1.23 11.10 -0.38
N ARG A 219 2.32 11.84 -0.49
CA ARG A 219 2.67 12.95 0.41
C ARG A 219 1.71 14.13 0.25
#